data_f8867ea2818726f6bb09868004ec8efa
#
_entry.id   f8867ea2818726f6bb09868004ec8efa
#
_cell.length_a   1.000
_cell.length_b   1.000
_cell.length_c   1.000
_cell.angle_alpha   90.00
_cell.angle_beta   90.00
_cell.angle_gamma   90.00
#
_symmetry.space_group_name_H-M   'P 1'
#
loop_
_entity.id
_entity.type
_entity.pdbx_description
1 polymer ?
#
loop_
_entity_poly.entity_id
_entity_poly.type
_entity_poly.pdbx_seq_one_letter_code
_entity_poly.pdbx_strand_id
1 'polypeptide(L)'
;ALTAATVAMAQALGPRIRVNAVAPGPSLQGARQGPEDFARQTAATLTGTGSPPAAIAEAVLYLARASAVTGVTLPVDGGQHLMWQTPDVVGIRE
;
A
#
# COMPACT_ATOMS: atom_id res chain seq x y z
N ALA A 1 1.12 -4.75 -12.67
CA ALA A 1 -0.15 -5.33 -13.16
C ALA A 1 -1.37 -4.65 -12.56
N LEU A 2 -1.42 -4.49 -11.25
CA LEU A 2 -2.57 -3.83 -10.60
C LEU A 2 -2.74 -2.39 -11.07
N THR A 3 -1.64 -1.66 -11.16
CA THR A 3 -1.69 -0.26 -11.59
C THR A 3 -2.21 -0.13 -13.00
N ALA A 4 -1.72 -0.97 -13.92
CA ALA A 4 -2.18 -0.94 -15.30
C ALA A 4 -3.65 -1.34 -15.42
N ALA A 5 -4.07 -2.36 -14.67
CA ALA A 5 -5.47 -2.81 -14.67
C ALA A 5 -6.38 -1.71 -14.13
N THR A 6 -5.96 -1.02 -13.08
CA THR A 6 -6.73 0.07 -12.49
C THR A 6 -6.96 1.20 -13.51
N VAL A 7 -5.91 1.59 -14.22
CA VAL A 7 -6.02 2.63 -15.23
C VAL A 7 -6.94 2.20 -16.36
N ALA A 8 -6.77 0.98 -16.87
CA ALA A 8 -7.58 0.48 -17.98
C ALA A 8 -9.06 0.42 -17.61
N MET A 9 -9.36 -0.06 -16.40
CA MET A 9 -10.74 -0.14 -15.94
C MET A 9 -11.35 1.25 -15.72
N ALA A 10 -10.56 2.18 -15.19
CA ALA A 10 -11.04 3.55 -15.00
C ALA A 10 -11.39 4.20 -16.33
N GLN A 11 -10.56 3.98 -17.34
CA GLN A 11 -10.80 4.49 -18.68
C GLN A 11 -12.05 3.88 -19.32
N ALA A 12 -12.24 2.58 -19.12
CA ALA A 12 -13.35 1.86 -19.71
C ALA A 12 -14.71 2.20 -19.04
N LEU A 13 -14.71 2.46 -17.76
CA LEU A 13 -15.95 2.58 -16.99
C LEU A 13 -16.35 4.03 -16.66
N GLY A 14 -15.46 4.97 -16.89
CA GLY A 14 -15.81 6.36 -16.74
C GLY A 14 -16.79 6.83 -17.80
N PRO A 15 -17.61 7.83 -17.50
CA PRO A 15 -17.74 8.55 -16.23
C PRO A 15 -18.66 7.88 -15.21
N ARG A 16 -19.21 6.72 -15.54
CA ARG A 16 -20.22 6.07 -14.69
C ARG A 16 -19.64 5.51 -13.40
N ILE A 17 -18.45 4.95 -13.48
CA ILE A 17 -17.83 4.27 -12.35
C ILE A 17 -16.40 4.75 -12.22
N ARG A 18 -16.01 5.13 -11.02
CA ARG A 18 -14.63 5.41 -10.69
C ARG A 18 -13.97 4.11 -10.23
N VAL A 19 -12.73 3.92 -10.63
CA VAL A 19 -11.97 2.73 -10.27
C VAL A 19 -10.64 3.15 -9.70
N ASN A 20 -10.39 2.79 -8.47
CA ASN A 20 -9.14 3.09 -7.78
C ASN A 20 -8.67 1.84 -7.05
N ALA A 21 -7.43 1.83 -6.66
CA ALA A 21 -6.84 0.71 -5.94
C ALA A 21 -6.06 1.21 -4.73
N VAL A 22 -5.98 0.38 -3.71
CA VAL A 22 -5.14 0.62 -2.54
C VAL A 22 -4.08 -0.47 -2.52
N ALA A 23 -2.83 -0.08 -2.36
CA ALA A 23 -1.69 -1.00 -2.31
C ALA A 23 -1.12 -0.97 -0.89
N PRO A 24 -1.48 -1.93 -0.03
CA PRO A 24 -0.97 -1.95 1.33
C PRO A 24 0.44 -2.54 1.41
N GLY A 25 1.15 -2.21 2.49
CA GLY A 25 2.39 -2.86 2.87
C GLY A 25 2.15 -3.82 4.03
N PRO A 26 3.09 -3.93 4.98
CA PRO A 26 2.92 -4.82 6.13
C PRO A 26 1.77 -4.33 7.02
N SER A 27 0.70 -5.09 7.04
CA SER A 27 -0.55 -4.73 7.72
C SER A 27 -0.89 -5.74 8.80
N LEU A 28 -0.79 -7.03 8.46
CA LEU A 28 -1.05 -8.11 9.39
C LEU A 28 0.06 -9.14 9.26
N GLN A 29 0.39 -9.81 10.36
CA GLN A 29 1.39 -10.86 10.32
C GLN A 29 0.89 -12.02 9.48
N GLY A 30 1.72 -12.44 8.52
CA GLY A 30 1.40 -13.57 7.68
C GLY A 30 1.50 -14.89 8.45
N ALA A 31 0.85 -15.94 7.94
CA ALA A 31 0.80 -17.24 8.62
C ALA A 31 2.18 -17.87 8.81
N ARG A 32 3.10 -17.60 7.89
CA ARG A 32 4.47 -18.15 7.94
C ARG A 32 5.49 -17.18 8.47
N GLN A 33 5.05 -16.01 8.87
CA GLN A 33 5.92 -14.93 9.27
C GLN A 33 5.99 -14.90 10.81
N GLY A 34 7.20 -14.91 11.35
CA GLY A 34 7.36 -14.79 12.80
C GLY A 34 7.11 -13.37 13.27
N PRO A 35 6.79 -13.18 14.56
CA PRO A 35 6.54 -11.85 15.09
C PRO A 35 7.70 -10.89 14.89
N GLU A 36 8.95 -11.38 15.01
CA GLU A 36 10.11 -10.53 14.85
C GLU A 36 10.28 -10.06 13.42
N ASP A 37 9.99 -10.95 12.44
CA ASP A 37 10.09 -10.59 11.04
C ASP A 37 9.06 -9.55 10.67
N PHE A 38 7.83 -9.71 11.16
CA PHE A 38 6.77 -8.75 10.90
C PHE A 38 7.10 -7.40 11.53
N ALA A 39 7.59 -7.39 12.77
CA ALA A 39 7.96 -6.16 13.45
C ALA A 39 9.10 -5.45 12.72
N ARG A 40 10.07 -6.22 12.21
CA ARG A 40 11.20 -5.66 11.48
C ARG A 40 10.74 -5.02 10.18
N GLN A 41 9.88 -5.69 9.43
CA GLN A 41 9.34 -5.13 8.21
C GLN A 41 8.57 -3.84 8.47
N THR A 42 7.73 -3.86 9.50
CA THR A 42 6.94 -2.69 9.87
C THR A 42 7.83 -1.51 10.26
N ALA A 43 8.81 -1.77 11.11
CA ALA A 43 9.72 -0.71 11.58
C ALA A 43 10.61 -0.18 10.45
N ALA A 44 10.85 -0.98 9.41
CA ALA A 44 11.68 -0.57 8.29
C ALA A 44 10.97 0.34 7.30
N THR A 45 9.66 0.48 7.39
CA THR A 45 8.94 1.42 6.52
C THR A 45 9.30 2.86 6.90
N LEU A 46 9.10 3.79 5.97
CA LEU A 46 9.48 5.19 6.23
C LEU A 46 8.73 5.81 7.39
N THR A 47 7.47 5.43 7.57
CA THR A 47 6.68 5.92 8.72
C THR A 47 6.95 5.11 9.98
N GLY A 48 7.58 3.95 9.85
CA GLY A 48 7.84 3.05 10.98
C GLY A 48 6.65 2.25 11.44
N THR A 49 5.49 2.42 10.80
CA THR A 49 4.25 1.78 11.24
C THR A 49 3.65 0.81 10.23
N GLY A 50 4.20 0.76 9.00
CA GLY A 50 3.65 -0.10 7.96
C GLY A 50 2.26 0.36 7.52
N SER A 51 1.35 -0.60 7.41
CA SER A 51 -0.02 -0.36 6.95
C SER A 51 -1.03 -0.89 7.96
N PRO A 52 -1.24 -0.20 9.09
CA PRO A 52 -2.25 -0.66 10.04
C PRO A 52 -3.62 -0.78 9.35
N PRO A 53 -4.43 -1.77 9.70
CA PRO A 53 -5.74 -1.93 9.07
C PRO A 53 -6.59 -0.65 9.09
N ALA A 54 -6.50 0.12 10.15
CA ALA A 54 -7.25 1.39 10.24
C ALA A 54 -6.80 2.38 9.16
N ALA A 55 -5.51 2.43 8.85
CA ALA A 55 -5.00 3.33 7.82
C ALA A 55 -5.47 2.90 6.44
N ILE A 56 -5.53 1.60 6.18
CA ILE A 56 -6.06 1.07 4.93
C ILE A 56 -7.54 1.43 4.81
N ALA A 57 -8.30 1.27 5.89
CA ALA A 57 -9.72 1.61 5.89
C ALA A 57 -9.95 3.10 5.62
N GLU A 58 -9.12 3.97 6.19
CA GLU A 58 -9.19 5.40 5.92
C GLU A 58 -8.97 5.72 4.45
N ALA A 59 -8.00 5.05 3.82
CA ALA A 59 -7.69 5.28 2.42
C ALA A 59 -8.85 4.84 1.53
N VAL A 60 -9.45 3.68 1.81
CA VAL A 60 -10.59 3.18 1.07
C VAL A 60 -11.76 4.16 1.19
N LEU A 61 -12.02 4.64 2.40
CA LEU A 61 -13.11 5.58 2.64
C LEU A 61 -12.88 6.90 1.89
N TYR A 62 -11.65 7.39 1.91
CA TYR A 62 -11.31 8.60 1.16
C TYR A 62 -11.61 8.41 -0.33
N LEU A 63 -11.14 7.31 -0.91
CA LEU A 63 -11.33 7.06 -2.34
C LEU A 63 -12.80 6.87 -2.68
N ALA A 64 -13.57 6.27 -1.78
CA ALA A 64 -15.00 6.09 -1.99
C ALA A 64 -15.74 7.43 -2.06
N ARG A 65 -15.23 8.44 -1.38
CA ARG A 65 -15.86 9.78 -1.31
C ARG A 65 -15.25 10.77 -2.28
N ALA A 66 -14.09 10.50 -2.81
CA ALA A 66 -13.34 11.45 -3.65
C ALA A 66 -13.87 11.42 -5.08
N SER A 67 -14.89 12.20 -5.35
CA SER A 67 -15.62 12.15 -6.62
C SER A 67 -14.79 12.50 -7.86
N ALA A 68 -13.68 13.20 -7.69
CA ALA A 68 -12.83 13.59 -8.81
C ALA A 68 -11.60 12.69 -8.97
N VAL A 69 -11.53 11.58 -8.23
CA VAL A 69 -10.36 10.70 -8.25
C VAL A 69 -10.73 9.38 -8.89
N THR A 70 -10.07 9.04 -9.98
CA THR A 70 -10.22 7.75 -10.63
C THR A 70 -8.91 7.34 -11.29
N GLY A 71 -8.66 6.05 -11.41
CA GLY A 71 -7.47 5.51 -12.06
C GLY A 71 -6.22 5.55 -11.19
N VAL A 72 -6.34 5.85 -9.92
CA VAL A 72 -5.17 5.96 -9.04
C VAL A 72 -4.95 4.66 -8.27
N THR A 73 -3.69 4.32 -8.08
CA THR A 73 -3.28 3.28 -7.13
C THR A 73 -2.60 4.01 -5.98
N LEU A 74 -3.22 3.96 -4.82
CA LEU A 74 -2.76 4.70 -3.64
C LEU A 74 -1.97 3.78 -2.72
N PRO A 75 -0.66 3.96 -2.62
CA PRO A 75 0.12 3.17 -1.68
C PRO A 75 -0.20 3.59 -0.25
N VAL A 76 -0.58 2.61 0.57
CA VAL A 76 -0.81 2.81 2.00
C VAL A 76 0.11 1.82 2.71
N ASP A 77 1.40 2.06 2.58
CA ASP A 77 2.42 1.10 2.97
C ASP A 77 3.49 1.71 3.88
N GLY A 78 3.20 2.86 4.44
CA GLY A 78 4.16 3.55 5.29
C GLY A 78 5.38 4.05 4.54
N GLY A 79 5.25 4.19 3.22
CA GLY A 79 6.37 4.60 2.38
C GLY A 79 7.27 3.46 1.95
N GLN A 80 6.86 2.21 2.14
CA GLN A 80 7.68 1.06 1.79
C GLN A 80 8.09 1.09 0.31
N HIS A 81 7.19 1.52 -0.56
CA HIS A 81 7.48 1.59 -2.00
C HIS A 81 8.56 2.60 -2.36
N LEU A 82 8.93 3.48 -1.45
CA LEU A 82 9.97 4.48 -1.67
C LEU A 82 11.29 4.11 -1.00
N MET A 83 11.35 2.96 -0.33
CA MET A 83 12.53 2.60 0.42
C MET A 83 13.70 2.27 -0.49
N TRP A 84 14.85 2.87 -0.17
CA TRP A 84 16.12 2.54 -0.80
C TRP A 84 16.83 1.42 -0.05
N GLN A 85 16.39 1.12 1.19
CA GLN A 85 16.89 -0.02 1.97
C GLN A 85 15.79 -1.06 2.09
N THR A 86 16.08 -2.29 1.71
CA THR A 86 15.17 -3.40 1.92
C THR A 86 15.59 -4.14 3.18
N PRO A 87 14.74 -5.02 3.73
CA PRO A 87 15.16 -5.83 4.87
C PRO A 87 16.44 -6.61 4.61
N ASP A 88 16.68 -7.02 3.37
CA ASP A 88 17.92 -7.72 3.01
C ASP A 88 19.14 -6.82 3.10
N VAL A 89 18.97 -5.57 2.72
CA VAL A 89 20.07 -4.62 2.66
C VAL A 89 20.36 -4.01 4.03
N VAL A 90 19.33 -3.79 4.83
CA VAL A 90 19.46 -3.14 6.14
C VAL A 90 20.44 -3.87 7.04
N GLY A 91 20.49 -5.20 6.96
CA GLY A 91 21.39 -5.99 7.78
C GLY A 91 22.83 -6.04 7.29
N ILE A 92 23.10 -5.56 6.09
CA ILE A 92 24.42 -5.71 5.48
C ILE A 92 25.44 -4.73 6.04
N ARG A 93 25.13 -3.49 6.13
CA ARG A 93 26.02 -2.46 6.66
C ARG A 93 27.30 -2.31 5.87
N GLU A 94 27.43 -1.27 5.20
CA GLU A 94 28.66 -0.90 4.49
C GLU A 94 29.55 -0.05 5.33
#